data_9365bf99aee0cc504c53111cede9405c
#
_entry.id   9365bf99aee0cc504c53111cede9405c
#
_cell.length_a   1.000
_cell.length_b   1.000
_cell.length_c   1.000
_cell.angle_alpha   90.00
_cell.angle_beta   90.00
_cell.angle_gamma   90.00
#
_symmetry.space_group_name_H-M   'P 1'
#
loop_
_entity.id
_entity.type
_entity.pdbx_description
1 polymer ?
#
loop_
_entity_poly.entity_id
_entity_poly.type
_entity_poly.pdbx_seq_one_letter_code
_entity_poly.pdbx_strand_id
1 'polypeptide(L)'
;MTKPIVFSGAQPSGELTIGNYMGALRQWVNMQDDYHCIYCIVDQHAITVRQDAQKLRKATLDTLALYLACGIDPEKSTIFVQSHVPEHAQLGWALNCYTYFGELSRMTQFKDKSARYAENINAGLFDYPVLMAADILLYQTNLVPVGEDQKQHLELSRDIAQRFNALYGEIFKVPEPFIPKSGARVMSLLEPTKKMSKSDDNRNNVIGLLEDPKSVVKKIKRAVTDSDEPPVVSLRCAEQSGRFQPAGYPFCGNGPEHPRTGKTVRRQDVWSSER
;
A
#
# COMPACT_ATOMS: atom_id res chain seq x y z
N MET A 1 -16.10 25.40 0.49
CA MET A 1 -14.70 25.03 0.17
C MET A 1 -14.73 23.71 -0.58
N THR A 2 -13.95 23.56 -1.64
CA THR A 2 -13.82 22.30 -2.37
C THR A 2 -13.05 21.30 -1.50
N LYS A 3 -13.50 20.04 -1.43
CA LYS A 3 -12.78 18.99 -0.71
C LYS A 3 -11.36 18.81 -1.27
N PRO A 4 -10.34 18.56 -0.42
CA PRO A 4 -8.99 18.23 -0.93
C PRO A 4 -9.02 16.97 -1.78
N ILE A 5 -8.18 16.93 -2.81
CA ILE A 5 -8.04 15.78 -3.71
C ILE A 5 -7.07 14.78 -3.10
N VAL A 6 -7.51 13.53 -3.02
CA VAL A 6 -6.71 12.38 -2.63
C VAL A 6 -6.54 11.46 -3.83
N PHE A 7 -5.30 11.08 -4.14
CA PHE A 7 -4.99 10.08 -5.15
C PHE A 7 -4.33 8.86 -4.51
N SER A 8 -4.79 7.69 -4.88
CA SER A 8 -4.13 6.44 -4.53
C SER A 8 -4.38 5.38 -5.58
N GLY A 9 -3.53 4.36 -5.63
CA GLY A 9 -3.66 3.29 -6.59
C GLY A 9 -3.07 1.97 -6.11
N ALA A 10 -3.55 0.87 -6.68
CA ALA A 10 -2.94 -0.43 -6.48
C ALA A 10 -2.70 -1.15 -7.80
N GLN A 11 -1.56 -1.83 -7.88
CA GLN A 11 -1.24 -2.67 -9.03
C GLN A 11 -2.17 -3.89 -9.08
N PRO A 12 -2.74 -4.23 -10.25
CA PRO A 12 -3.53 -5.43 -10.46
C PRO A 12 -2.61 -6.66 -10.63
N SER A 13 -1.74 -6.91 -9.64
CA SER A 13 -0.78 -8.00 -9.67
C SER A 13 -0.91 -8.82 -8.39
N GLY A 14 -1.05 -10.13 -8.56
CA GLY A 14 -1.24 -11.04 -7.44
C GLY A 14 -2.59 -10.86 -6.72
N GLU A 15 -2.87 -11.77 -5.82
CA GLU A 15 -4.07 -11.75 -4.99
C GLU A 15 -3.90 -10.75 -3.84
N LEU A 16 -4.90 -9.89 -3.62
CA LEU A 16 -4.89 -8.97 -2.49
C LEU A 16 -4.95 -9.74 -1.17
N THR A 17 -4.17 -9.30 -0.20
CA THR A 17 -4.10 -9.90 1.12
C THR A 17 -4.88 -9.06 2.14
N ILE A 18 -5.16 -9.64 3.30
CA ILE A 18 -5.73 -8.92 4.44
C ILE A 18 -4.86 -7.71 4.82
N GLY A 19 -3.54 -7.78 4.59
CA GLY A 19 -2.62 -6.67 4.79
C GLY A 19 -2.90 -5.50 3.86
N ASN A 20 -3.29 -5.75 2.60
CA ASN A 20 -3.69 -4.71 1.66
C ASN A 20 -5.03 -4.08 2.07
N TYR A 21 -5.99 -4.89 2.52
CA TYR A 21 -7.27 -4.39 3.01
C TYR A 21 -7.10 -3.49 4.23
N MET A 22 -6.42 -3.98 5.28
CA MET A 22 -6.24 -3.24 6.53
C MET A 22 -5.34 -2.01 6.37
N GLY A 23 -4.31 -2.12 5.52
CA GLY A 23 -3.31 -1.08 5.33
C GLY A 23 -3.70 0.02 4.33
N ALA A 24 -4.63 -0.26 3.42
CA ALA A 24 -5.02 0.70 2.36
C ALA A 24 -6.53 0.76 2.16
N LEU A 25 -7.19 -0.30 1.67
CA LEU A 25 -8.58 -0.23 1.19
C LEU A 25 -9.56 0.26 2.25
N ARG A 26 -9.45 -0.23 3.48
CA ARG A 26 -10.28 0.22 4.60
C ARG A 26 -10.17 1.72 4.86
N GLN A 27 -8.97 2.27 4.69
CA GLN A 27 -8.75 3.70 4.86
C GLN A 27 -9.36 4.50 3.70
N TRP A 28 -9.23 4.01 2.48
CA TRP A 28 -9.83 4.64 1.30
C TRP A 28 -11.34 4.75 1.45
N VAL A 29 -11.99 3.69 1.94
CA VAL A 29 -13.45 3.71 2.23
C VAL A 29 -13.79 4.83 3.23
N ASN A 30 -13.01 4.97 4.30
CA ASN A 30 -13.27 5.98 5.32
C ASN A 30 -13.01 7.43 4.85
N MET A 31 -12.24 7.61 3.78
CA MET A 31 -11.89 8.94 3.26
C MET A 31 -12.95 9.53 2.33
N GLN A 32 -13.84 8.73 1.76
CA GLN A 32 -14.75 9.13 0.69
C GLN A 32 -15.69 10.28 1.07
N ASP A 33 -16.07 10.38 2.34
CA ASP A 33 -16.98 11.44 2.79
C ASP A 33 -16.28 12.78 3.02
N ASP A 34 -14.98 12.77 3.32
CA ASP A 34 -14.22 13.98 3.68
C ASP A 34 -13.40 14.54 2.52
N TYR A 35 -13.05 13.71 1.52
CA TYR A 35 -12.14 14.05 0.43
C TYR A 35 -12.78 13.81 -0.94
N HIS A 36 -12.22 14.45 -1.96
CA HIS A 36 -12.45 14.07 -3.35
C HIS A 36 -11.44 12.95 -3.71
N CYS A 37 -11.91 11.71 -3.65
CA CYS A 37 -11.06 10.55 -3.78
C CYS A 37 -10.96 10.06 -5.23
N ILE A 38 -9.73 9.79 -5.66
CA ILE A 38 -9.40 9.24 -6.99
C ILE A 38 -8.60 7.94 -6.75
N TYR A 39 -9.18 6.81 -7.15
CA TYR A 39 -8.58 5.49 -6.97
C TYR A 39 -8.29 4.85 -8.33
N CYS A 40 -7.02 4.61 -8.59
CA CYS A 40 -6.52 4.12 -9.86
C CYS A 40 -6.08 2.65 -9.76
N ILE A 41 -6.46 1.85 -10.75
CA ILE A 41 -5.89 0.52 -10.97
C ILE A 41 -4.70 0.72 -11.89
N VAL A 42 -3.48 0.66 -11.32
CA VAL A 42 -2.25 1.08 -12.01
C VAL A 42 -1.63 -0.09 -12.79
N ASP A 43 -2.26 -0.44 -13.89
CA ASP A 43 -1.88 -1.55 -14.77
C ASP A 43 -0.58 -1.29 -15.55
N GLN A 44 -0.27 -0.04 -15.87
CA GLN A 44 1.02 0.31 -16.50
C GLN A 44 2.20 0.08 -15.54
N HIS A 45 2.02 0.29 -14.24
CA HIS A 45 3.05 -0.09 -13.26
C HIS A 45 3.22 -1.61 -13.16
N ALA A 46 2.18 -2.38 -13.41
CA ALA A 46 2.26 -3.85 -13.36
C ALA A 46 3.15 -4.42 -14.46
N ILE A 47 3.20 -3.80 -15.65
CA ILE A 47 4.00 -4.28 -16.79
C ILE A 47 5.50 -3.98 -16.69
N THR A 48 5.95 -3.27 -15.66
CA THR A 48 7.39 -3.14 -15.34
C THR A 48 8.04 -4.50 -15.04
N VAL A 49 7.24 -5.50 -14.72
CA VAL A 49 7.59 -6.91 -14.67
C VAL A 49 6.75 -7.62 -15.71
N ARG A 50 7.31 -8.59 -16.44
CA ARG A 50 6.57 -9.31 -17.49
C ARG A 50 5.30 -9.94 -16.93
N GLN A 51 4.19 -9.68 -17.60
CA GLN A 51 2.86 -10.18 -17.28
C GLN A 51 2.29 -10.99 -18.44
N ASP A 52 1.52 -12.02 -18.14
CA ASP A 52 0.62 -12.64 -19.10
C ASP A 52 -0.57 -11.69 -19.35
N ALA A 53 -0.86 -11.38 -20.60
CA ALA A 53 -1.88 -10.38 -20.95
C ALA A 53 -3.30 -10.76 -20.49
N GLN A 54 -3.66 -12.05 -20.54
CA GLN A 54 -4.99 -12.51 -20.13
C GLN A 54 -5.11 -12.46 -18.60
N LYS A 55 -4.05 -12.85 -17.91
CA LYS A 55 -4.01 -12.78 -16.43
C LYS A 55 -4.04 -11.33 -15.96
N LEU A 56 -3.30 -10.43 -16.60
CA LEU A 56 -3.32 -9.00 -16.24
C LEU A 56 -4.72 -8.40 -16.43
N ARG A 57 -5.37 -8.66 -17.59
CA ARG A 57 -6.74 -8.21 -17.85
C ARG A 57 -7.71 -8.71 -16.78
N LYS A 58 -7.65 -10.00 -16.47
CA LYS A 58 -8.48 -10.58 -15.41
C LYS A 58 -8.20 -9.93 -14.05
N ALA A 59 -6.94 -9.79 -13.66
CA ALA A 59 -6.54 -9.19 -12.40
C ALA A 59 -6.99 -7.71 -12.29
N THR A 60 -7.00 -6.97 -13.39
CA THR A 60 -7.52 -5.58 -13.45
C THR A 60 -9.01 -5.55 -13.09
N LEU A 61 -9.81 -6.43 -13.71
CA LEU A 61 -11.24 -6.53 -13.41
C LEU A 61 -11.51 -7.04 -12.00
N ASP A 62 -10.77 -8.06 -11.55
CA ASP A 62 -10.89 -8.59 -10.19
C ASP A 62 -10.54 -7.51 -9.14
N THR A 63 -9.53 -6.66 -9.41
CA THR A 63 -9.16 -5.55 -8.53
C THR A 63 -10.27 -4.51 -8.45
N LEU A 64 -10.90 -4.17 -9.57
CA LEU A 64 -12.06 -3.26 -9.60
C LEU A 64 -13.22 -3.84 -8.77
N ALA A 65 -13.55 -5.11 -8.99
CA ALA A 65 -14.62 -5.78 -8.25
C ALA A 65 -14.33 -5.80 -6.74
N LEU A 66 -13.08 -6.01 -6.34
CA LEU A 66 -12.66 -5.96 -4.94
C LEU A 66 -12.76 -4.56 -4.33
N TYR A 67 -12.45 -3.50 -5.09
CA TYR A 67 -12.62 -2.12 -4.61
C TYR A 67 -14.09 -1.87 -4.25
N LEU A 68 -15.00 -2.23 -5.16
CA LEU A 68 -16.44 -2.08 -4.94
C LEU A 68 -16.92 -2.95 -3.77
N ALA A 69 -16.51 -4.21 -3.72
CA ALA A 69 -16.88 -5.15 -2.65
C ALA A 69 -16.35 -4.71 -1.27
N CYS A 70 -15.21 -4.02 -1.22
CA CYS A 70 -14.67 -3.46 0.03
C CYS A 70 -15.36 -2.18 0.48
N GLY A 71 -16.26 -1.59 -0.33
CA GLY A 71 -17.07 -0.43 0.03
C GLY A 71 -16.59 0.89 -0.60
N ILE A 72 -15.74 0.83 -1.64
CA ILE A 72 -15.47 2.03 -2.44
C ILE A 72 -16.69 2.30 -3.32
N ASP A 73 -17.31 3.45 -3.10
CA ASP A 73 -18.55 3.87 -3.74
C ASP A 73 -18.23 4.71 -4.99
N PRO A 74 -18.62 4.27 -6.20
CA PRO A 74 -18.36 4.98 -7.43
C PRO A 74 -19.15 6.32 -7.55
N GLU A 75 -20.21 6.50 -6.74
CA GLU A 75 -20.92 7.78 -6.67
C GLU A 75 -20.17 8.82 -5.84
N LYS A 76 -19.27 8.38 -4.95
CA LYS A 76 -18.45 9.24 -4.09
C LYS A 76 -17.02 9.43 -4.57
N SER A 77 -16.49 8.44 -5.28
CA SER A 77 -15.09 8.37 -5.66
C SER A 77 -14.93 8.10 -7.16
N THR A 78 -13.92 8.71 -7.76
CA THR A 78 -13.55 8.37 -9.13
C THR A 78 -12.69 7.10 -9.14
N ILE A 79 -13.10 6.09 -9.91
CA ILE A 79 -12.36 4.83 -10.06
C ILE A 79 -12.09 4.60 -11.54
N PHE A 80 -10.84 4.29 -11.91
CA PHE A 80 -10.49 4.03 -13.30
C PHE A 80 -9.25 3.15 -13.44
N VAL A 81 -9.00 2.69 -14.66
CA VAL A 81 -7.79 1.94 -15.04
C VAL A 81 -6.80 2.91 -15.67
N GLN A 82 -5.57 2.91 -15.22
CA GLN A 82 -4.52 3.86 -15.61
C GLN A 82 -4.31 3.91 -17.14
N SER A 83 -4.24 2.77 -17.80
CA SER A 83 -4.04 2.69 -19.25
C SER A 83 -5.20 3.26 -20.08
N HIS A 84 -6.37 3.49 -19.47
CA HIS A 84 -7.51 4.12 -20.16
C HIS A 84 -7.41 5.65 -20.19
N VAL A 85 -6.42 6.24 -19.51
CA VAL A 85 -6.13 7.67 -19.46
C VAL A 85 -4.70 7.88 -19.97
N PRO A 86 -4.49 8.06 -21.29
CA PRO A 86 -3.15 8.12 -21.88
C PRO A 86 -2.30 9.29 -21.38
N GLU A 87 -2.92 10.31 -20.81
CA GLU A 87 -2.26 11.48 -20.22
C GLU A 87 -1.28 11.12 -19.10
N HIS A 88 -1.47 10.01 -18.40
CA HIS A 88 -0.50 9.49 -17.44
C HIS A 88 0.87 9.24 -18.08
N ALA A 89 0.88 8.52 -19.20
CA ALA A 89 2.12 8.24 -19.92
C ALA A 89 2.68 9.49 -20.62
N GLN A 90 1.82 10.36 -21.13
CA GLN A 90 2.23 11.61 -21.79
C GLN A 90 2.90 12.56 -20.78
N LEU A 91 2.27 12.75 -19.62
CA LEU A 91 2.86 13.55 -18.54
C LEU A 91 4.12 12.88 -17.99
N GLY A 92 4.11 11.56 -17.82
CA GLY A 92 5.27 10.79 -17.39
C GLY A 92 6.48 11.04 -18.29
N TRP A 93 6.30 11.03 -19.62
CA TRP A 93 7.37 11.37 -20.56
C TRP A 93 7.87 12.81 -20.35
N ALA A 94 6.97 13.79 -20.24
CA ALA A 94 7.35 15.16 -20.00
C ALA A 94 8.16 15.30 -18.70
N LEU A 95 7.69 14.69 -17.61
CA LEU A 95 8.39 14.75 -16.32
C LEU A 95 9.72 14.02 -16.31
N ASN A 96 9.91 12.96 -17.12
CA ASN A 96 11.19 12.31 -17.31
C ASN A 96 12.29 13.29 -17.79
N CYS A 97 11.92 14.27 -18.64
CA CYS A 97 12.84 15.28 -19.10
C CYS A 97 13.28 16.27 -17.99
N TYR A 98 12.59 16.28 -16.86
CA TYR A 98 12.87 17.10 -15.67
C TYR A 98 13.32 16.30 -14.45
N THR A 99 13.57 15.01 -14.61
CA THR A 99 14.01 14.10 -13.55
C THR A 99 15.46 13.72 -13.79
N TYR A 100 16.31 13.83 -12.77
CA TYR A 100 17.71 13.51 -12.92
C TYR A 100 17.97 12.00 -12.78
N PHE A 101 18.80 11.47 -13.68
CA PHE A 101 19.22 10.06 -13.65
C PHE A 101 19.75 9.62 -12.28
N GLY A 102 20.51 10.50 -11.60
CA GLY A 102 21.04 10.23 -10.26
C GLY A 102 19.99 10.12 -9.17
N GLU A 103 18.81 10.76 -9.33
CA GLU A 103 17.68 10.63 -8.40
C GLU A 103 17.06 9.24 -8.53
N LEU A 104 16.78 8.79 -9.74
CA LEU A 104 16.23 7.47 -10.02
C LEU A 104 17.20 6.35 -9.61
N SER A 105 18.48 6.50 -9.87
CA SER A 105 19.50 5.50 -9.49
C SER A 105 19.61 5.28 -7.98
N ARG A 106 19.23 6.26 -7.15
CA ARG A 106 19.24 6.15 -5.69
C ARG A 106 17.99 5.56 -5.10
N MET A 107 16.94 5.32 -5.91
CA MET A 107 15.70 4.75 -5.42
C MET A 107 15.91 3.35 -4.83
N THR A 108 15.53 3.18 -3.57
CA THR A 108 15.72 1.90 -2.85
C THR A 108 14.97 0.76 -3.50
N GLN A 109 13.74 1.00 -3.93
CA GLN A 109 12.93 -0.02 -4.60
C GLN A 109 13.49 -0.43 -5.96
N PHE A 110 14.16 0.47 -6.69
CA PHE A 110 14.87 0.10 -7.92
C PHE A 110 15.99 -0.90 -7.61
N LYS A 111 16.79 -0.61 -6.58
CA LYS A 111 17.90 -1.51 -6.15
C LYS A 111 17.39 -2.87 -5.73
N ASP A 112 16.32 -2.91 -4.93
CA ASP A 112 15.73 -4.17 -4.44
C ASP A 112 15.14 -5.01 -5.57
N LYS A 113 14.38 -4.38 -6.48
CA LYS A 113 13.77 -5.06 -7.63
C LYS A 113 14.81 -5.50 -8.65
N SER A 114 15.83 -4.68 -8.91
CA SER A 114 16.94 -5.03 -9.83
C SER A 114 17.72 -6.24 -9.32
N ALA A 115 17.96 -6.35 -8.02
CA ALA A 115 18.60 -7.50 -7.42
C ALA A 115 17.72 -8.77 -7.55
N ARG A 116 16.39 -8.61 -7.44
CA ARG A 116 15.44 -9.73 -7.51
C ARG A 116 15.17 -10.21 -8.95
N TYR A 117 15.24 -9.32 -9.93
CA TYR A 117 14.95 -9.57 -11.35
C TYR A 117 16.15 -9.28 -12.26
N ALA A 118 17.35 -9.65 -11.83
CA ALA A 118 18.63 -9.30 -12.47
C ALA A 118 18.70 -9.60 -13.98
N GLU A 119 17.99 -10.64 -14.45
CA GLU A 119 17.98 -11.04 -15.86
C GLU A 119 17.04 -10.18 -16.74
N ASN A 120 16.18 -9.35 -16.15
CA ASN A 120 15.17 -8.60 -16.90
C ASN A 120 14.95 -7.17 -16.33
N ILE A 121 16.04 -6.45 -16.14
CA ILE A 121 16.00 -5.04 -15.77
C ILE A 121 15.68 -4.24 -17.03
N ASN A 122 14.47 -3.69 -17.10
CA ASN A 122 14.02 -2.86 -18.22
C ASN A 122 13.93 -1.38 -17.82
N ALA A 123 13.86 -0.49 -18.82
CA ALA A 123 13.76 0.95 -18.59
C ALA A 123 12.54 1.32 -17.73
N GLY A 124 11.38 0.69 -17.95
CA GLY A 124 10.18 0.95 -17.15
C GLY A 124 10.37 0.65 -15.65
N LEU A 125 11.22 -0.31 -15.29
CA LEU A 125 11.56 -0.56 -13.89
C LEU A 125 12.43 0.57 -13.31
N PHE A 126 13.18 1.27 -14.13
CA PHE A 126 13.95 2.45 -13.73
C PHE A 126 13.08 3.71 -13.67
N ASP A 127 12.18 3.88 -14.64
CA ASP A 127 11.40 5.11 -14.85
C ASP A 127 10.05 5.14 -14.11
N TYR A 128 9.55 4.01 -13.59
CA TYR A 128 8.22 3.98 -12.98
C TYR A 128 8.01 5.00 -11.84
N PRO A 129 9.03 5.47 -11.09
CA PRO A 129 8.81 6.53 -10.10
C PRO A 129 8.36 7.85 -10.72
N VAL A 130 8.77 8.13 -11.97
CA VAL A 130 8.32 9.31 -12.71
C VAL A 130 6.88 9.13 -13.23
N LEU A 131 6.53 7.93 -13.68
CA LEU A 131 5.13 7.61 -14.00
C LEU A 131 4.24 7.76 -12.76
N MET A 132 4.70 7.34 -11.57
CA MET A 132 3.96 7.56 -10.32
C MET A 132 3.84 9.05 -9.99
N ALA A 133 4.87 9.85 -10.24
CA ALA A 133 4.77 11.31 -10.10
C ALA A 133 3.71 11.89 -11.05
N ALA A 134 3.66 11.42 -12.31
CA ALA A 134 2.64 11.82 -13.27
C ALA A 134 1.23 11.43 -12.80
N ASP A 135 1.04 10.23 -12.27
CA ASP A 135 -0.24 9.77 -11.72
C ASP A 135 -0.78 10.72 -10.65
N ILE A 136 0.11 11.22 -9.80
CA ILE A 136 -0.23 12.11 -8.69
C ILE A 136 -0.46 13.55 -9.17
N LEU A 137 0.44 14.07 -9.99
CA LEU A 137 0.45 15.48 -10.39
C LEU A 137 -0.62 15.81 -11.44
N LEU A 138 -1.02 14.86 -12.27
CA LEU A 138 -2.04 15.03 -13.30
C LEU A 138 -3.37 15.55 -12.73
N TYR A 139 -3.72 15.13 -11.54
CA TYR A 139 -4.99 15.49 -10.88
C TYR A 139 -4.86 16.61 -9.86
N GLN A 140 -3.74 17.32 -9.82
CA GLN A 140 -3.50 18.38 -8.81
C GLN A 140 -3.72 17.88 -7.38
N THR A 141 -3.22 16.69 -7.10
CA THR A 141 -3.44 15.97 -5.84
C THR A 141 -2.92 16.74 -4.65
N ASN A 142 -3.74 16.84 -3.60
CA ASN A 142 -3.34 17.46 -2.34
C ASN A 142 -2.67 16.44 -1.41
N LEU A 143 -3.23 15.24 -1.31
CA LEU A 143 -2.84 14.24 -0.32
C LEU A 143 -2.68 12.87 -0.96
N VAL A 144 -1.63 12.17 -0.60
CA VAL A 144 -1.35 10.80 -1.09
C VAL A 144 -1.20 9.86 0.12
N PRO A 145 -2.11 8.90 0.31
CA PRO A 145 -1.95 7.86 1.33
C PRO A 145 -0.76 6.97 0.99
N VAL A 146 0.30 7.06 1.77
CA VAL A 146 1.54 6.31 1.53
C VAL A 146 1.97 5.53 2.77
N GLY A 147 2.41 4.30 2.54
CA GLY A 147 3.19 3.54 3.53
C GLY A 147 4.66 3.98 3.53
N GLU A 148 5.42 3.54 4.52
CA GLU A 148 6.85 3.86 4.67
C GLU A 148 7.66 3.54 3.41
N ASP A 149 7.33 2.45 2.72
CA ASP A 149 8.00 1.98 1.50
C ASP A 149 7.75 2.87 0.27
N GLN A 150 6.75 3.75 0.31
CA GLN A 150 6.40 4.66 -0.78
C GLN A 150 6.79 6.12 -0.51
N LYS A 151 7.27 6.44 0.68
CA LYS A 151 7.66 7.83 1.04
C LYS A 151 8.69 8.40 0.07
N GLN A 152 9.72 7.63 -0.29
CA GLN A 152 10.76 8.08 -1.20
C GLN A 152 10.21 8.43 -2.61
N HIS A 153 9.21 7.69 -3.09
CA HIS A 153 8.56 8.00 -4.38
C HIS A 153 7.74 9.29 -4.29
N LEU A 154 7.04 9.50 -3.17
CA LEU A 154 6.29 10.73 -2.98
C LEU A 154 7.24 11.95 -2.88
N GLU A 155 8.35 11.83 -2.18
CA GLU A 155 9.36 12.91 -2.13
C GLU A 155 9.92 13.23 -3.52
N LEU A 156 10.22 12.20 -4.34
CA LEU A 156 10.61 12.43 -5.73
C LEU A 156 9.52 13.19 -6.52
N SER A 157 8.25 12.84 -6.33
CA SER A 157 7.11 13.53 -6.98
C SER A 157 7.04 15.00 -6.55
N ARG A 158 7.32 15.30 -5.27
CA ARG A 158 7.38 16.66 -4.73
C ARG A 158 8.55 17.45 -5.34
N ASP A 159 9.75 16.84 -5.40
CA ASP A 159 10.93 17.46 -5.98
C ASP A 159 10.73 17.80 -7.46
N ILE A 160 10.11 16.89 -8.22
CA ILE A 160 9.77 17.12 -9.64
C ILE A 160 8.76 18.28 -9.76
N ALA A 161 7.70 18.29 -8.95
CA ALA A 161 6.71 19.35 -8.97
C ALA A 161 7.32 20.72 -8.63
N GLN A 162 8.13 20.80 -7.59
CA GLN A 162 8.81 22.04 -7.20
C GLN A 162 9.78 22.54 -8.27
N ARG A 163 10.56 21.63 -8.87
CA ARG A 163 11.49 21.94 -9.97
C ARG A 163 10.75 22.49 -11.19
N PHE A 164 9.65 21.85 -11.56
CA PHE A 164 8.83 22.27 -12.69
C PHE A 164 8.18 23.63 -12.42
N ASN A 165 7.64 23.83 -11.23
CA ASN A 165 7.04 25.09 -10.82
C ASN A 165 8.07 26.24 -10.76
N ALA A 166 9.31 25.96 -10.35
CA ALA A 166 10.37 26.97 -10.35
C ALA A 166 10.73 27.49 -11.76
N LEU A 167 10.54 26.65 -12.78
CA LEU A 167 10.83 26.99 -14.18
C LEU A 167 9.67 27.66 -14.90
N TYR A 168 8.42 27.24 -14.62
CA TYR A 168 7.26 27.58 -15.42
C TYR A 168 6.13 28.28 -14.63
N GLY A 169 6.33 28.58 -13.35
CA GLY A 169 5.30 29.08 -12.45
C GLY A 169 4.52 27.95 -11.78
N GLU A 170 3.53 28.29 -10.97
CA GLU A 170 2.74 27.33 -10.19
C GLU A 170 1.82 26.46 -11.08
N ILE A 171 2.39 25.45 -11.73
CA ILE A 171 1.67 24.51 -12.60
C ILE A 171 1.08 23.36 -11.80
N PHE A 172 1.89 22.76 -10.89
CA PHE A 172 1.47 21.61 -10.09
C PHE A 172 1.30 21.96 -8.63
N LYS A 173 0.27 21.41 -8.00
CA LYS A 173 0.22 21.36 -6.54
C LYS A 173 1.29 20.39 -6.04
N VAL A 174 2.04 20.80 -5.04
CA VAL A 174 3.01 19.91 -4.37
C VAL A 174 2.22 19.00 -3.42
N PRO A 175 2.19 17.67 -3.65
CA PRO A 175 1.39 16.77 -2.86
C PRO A 175 1.98 16.55 -1.47
N GLU A 176 1.12 16.30 -0.48
CA GLU A 176 1.54 16.00 0.89
C GLU A 176 1.23 14.52 1.24
N PRO A 177 2.07 13.88 2.08
CA PRO A 177 1.77 12.55 2.54
C PRO A 177 0.57 12.54 3.48
N PHE A 178 -0.40 11.66 3.23
CA PHE A 178 -1.44 11.36 4.18
C PHE A 178 -0.99 10.18 5.05
N ILE A 179 -0.69 10.48 6.31
CA ILE A 179 -0.30 9.46 7.29
C ILE A 179 -1.54 9.15 8.14
N PRO A 180 -2.13 7.98 8.00
CA PRO A 180 -3.30 7.62 8.77
C PRO A 180 -2.97 7.53 10.27
N LYS A 181 -3.89 8.03 11.10
CA LYS A 181 -3.75 8.00 12.57
C LYS A 181 -3.67 6.58 13.14
N SER A 182 -4.18 5.60 12.44
CA SER A 182 -4.08 4.18 12.78
C SER A 182 -3.96 3.37 11.49
N GLY A 183 -2.84 2.72 11.28
CA GLY A 183 -2.62 1.82 10.15
C GLY A 183 -2.12 0.48 10.67
N ALA A 184 -2.84 -0.61 10.40
CA ALA A 184 -2.37 -1.93 10.76
C ALA A 184 -1.31 -2.39 9.75
N ARG A 185 -0.05 -2.46 10.16
CA ARG A 185 0.99 -3.18 9.43
C ARG A 185 0.85 -4.67 9.74
N VAL A 186 0.18 -5.40 8.86
CA VAL A 186 0.02 -6.86 9.03
C VAL A 186 1.34 -7.53 8.67
N MET A 187 1.82 -8.38 9.58
CA MET A 187 3.07 -9.10 9.43
C MET A 187 2.84 -10.48 8.81
N SER A 188 3.90 -11.05 8.22
CA SER A 188 3.90 -12.42 7.69
C SER A 188 3.61 -13.43 8.81
N LEU A 189 2.86 -14.50 8.51
CA LEU A 189 2.46 -15.47 9.52
C LEU A 189 3.61 -16.33 10.04
N LEU A 190 4.56 -16.68 9.18
CA LEU A 190 5.71 -17.52 9.54
C LEU A 190 7.00 -16.72 9.75
N GLU A 191 7.03 -15.47 9.28
CA GLU A 191 8.16 -14.55 9.42
C GLU A 191 7.69 -13.22 10.01
N PRO A 192 7.34 -13.19 11.31
CA PRO A 192 6.64 -12.06 11.92
C PRO A 192 7.46 -10.75 11.97
N THR A 193 8.73 -10.78 11.64
CA THR A 193 9.57 -9.59 11.44
C THR A 193 9.41 -8.95 10.06
N LYS A 194 8.84 -9.68 9.08
CA LYS A 194 8.59 -9.18 7.73
C LYS A 194 7.14 -8.78 7.54
N LYS A 195 6.90 -7.72 6.76
CA LYS A 195 5.55 -7.31 6.35
C LYS A 195 4.92 -8.40 5.46
N MET A 196 3.64 -8.71 5.69
CA MET A 196 2.86 -9.58 4.79
C MET A 196 2.85 -8.97 3.38
N SER A 197 3.32 -9.73 2.41
CA SER A 197 3.44 -9.30 1.01
C SER A 197 2.63 -10.18 0.08
N LYS A 198 1.87 -9.59 -0.84
CA LYS A 198 1.13 -10.33 -1.87
C LYS A 198 2.04 -11.07 -2.85
N SER A 199 3.32 -10.66 -2.95
CA SER A 199 4.35 -11.28 -3.78
C SER A 199 5.24 -12.27 -3.01
N ASP A 200 4.80 -12.74 -1.83
CA ASP A 200 5.52 -13.77 -1.08
C ASP A 200 5.34 -15.13 -1.77
N ASP A 201 6.44 -15.80 -2.05
CA ASP A 201 6.47 -17.12 -2.71
C ASP A 201 5.85 -18.19 -1.81
N ASN A 202 5.99 -18.07 -0.51
CA ASN A 202 5.37 -18.98 0.45
C ASN A 202 3.95 -18.52 0.82
N ARG A 203 2.95 -19.14 0.19
CA ARG A 203 1.53 -18.82 0.42
C ARG A 203 1.05 -19.05 1.85
N ASN A 204 1.82 -19.76 2.70
CA ASN A 204 1.51 -19.88 4.13
C ASN A 204 1.86 -18.63 4.94
N ASN A 205 2.66 -17.73 4.38
CA ASN A 205 3.03 -16.46 4.98
C ASN A 205 1.92 -15.41 4.89
N VAL A 206 0.94 -15.61 4.00
CA VAL A 206 -0.07 -14.61 3.66
C VAL A 206 -1.48 -15.15 3.80
N ILE A 207 -2.41 -14.26 4.11
CA ILE A 207 -3.86 -14.52 4.06
C ILE A 207 -4.41 -13.76 2.86
N GLY A 208 -4.90 -14.49 1.85
CA GLY A 208 -5.60 -13.91 0.70
C GLY A 208 -6.94 -13.33 1.13
N LEU A 209 -7.33 -12.21 0.53
CA LEU A 209 -8.60 -11.54 0.91
C LEU A 209 -9.83 -12.38 0.56
N LEU A 210 -9.76 -13.20 -0.49
CA LEU A 210 -10.81 -14.12 -0.94
C LEU A 210 -10.51 -15.58 -0.58
N GLU A 211 -9.56 -15.83 0.32
CA GLU A 211 -9.17 -17.19 0.69
C GLU A 211 -10.27 -17.89 1.52
N ASP A 212 -10.45 -19.20 1.27
CA ASP A 212 -11.41 -20.00 2.03
C ASP A 212 -11.14 -19.92 3.55
N PRO A 213 -12.16 -19.62 4.37
CA PRO A 213 -12.00 -19.47 5.82
C PRO A 213 -11.37 -20.70 6.51
N LYS A 214 -11.62 -21.91 6.03
CA LYS A 214 -11.01 -23.13 6.59
C LYS A 214 -9.50 -23.18 6.34
N SER A 215 -9.05 -22.69 5.17
CA SER A 215 -7.64 -22.53 4.85
C SER A 215 -6.98 -21.47 5.75
N VAL A 216 -7.64 -20.33 5.92
CA VAL A 216 -7.17 -19.25 6.80
C VAL A 216 -6.97 -19.75 8.24
N VAL A 217 -7.95 -20.48 8.79
CA VAL A 217 -7.83 -21.06 10.15
C VAL A 217 -6.63 -22.00 10.26
N LYS A 218 -6.37 -22.82 9.22
CA LYS A 218 -5.19 -23.72 9.22
C LYS A 218 -3.88 -22.92 9.21
N LYS A 219 -3.80 -21.83 8.44
CA LYS A 219 -2.63 -20.94 8.39
C LYS A 219 -2.39 -20.23 9.72
N ILE A 220 -3.46 -19.71 10.34
CA ILE A 220 -3.36 -19.06 11.65
C ILE A 220 -2.87 -20.04 12.72
N LYS A 221 -3.37 -21.28 12.72
CA LYS A 221 -2.89 -22.32 13.66
C LYS A 221 -1.42 -22.68 13.49
N ARG A 222 -0.85 -22.46 12.30
CA ARG A 222 0.57 -22.71 11.99
C ARG A 222 1.45 -21.46 12.13
N ALA A 223 0.84 -20.30 12.34
CA ALA A 223 1.58 -19.06 12.49
C ALA A 223 2.54 -19.14 13.66
N VAL A 224 3.67 -18.45 13.52
CA VAL A 224 4.65 -18.31 14.62
C VAL A 224 3.99 -17.55 15.77
N THR A 225 4.02 -18.15 16.95
CA THR A 225 3.53 -17.56 18.19
C THR A 225 4.69 -17.24 19.10
N ASP A 226 4.44 -16.46 20.15
CA ASP A 226 5.43 -16.23 21.21
C ASP A 226 5.65 -17.50 22.07
N SER A 227 6.71 -17.46 22.84
CA SER A 227 7.09 -18.52 23.78
C SER A 227 6.71 -18.21 25.22
N ASP A 228 5.90 -17.16 25.45
CA ASP A 228 5.51 -16.77 26.81
C ASP A 228 4.56 -17.82 27.44
N GLU A 229 4.82 -18.15 28.68
CA GLU A 229 4.00 -19.08 29.45
C GLU A 229 3.61 -18.43 30.80
N PRO A 230 2.34 -18.08 31.02
CA PRO A 230 1.19 -18.19 30.11
C PRO A 230 1.26 -17.20 28.93
N PRO A 231 0.63 -17.52 27.80
CA PRO A 231 0.60 -16.62 26.65
C PRO A 231 -0.03 -15.26 27.00
N VAL A 232 0.68 -14.19 26.73
CA VAL A 232 0.25 -12.83 27.08
C VAL A 232 0.15 -11.98 25.82
N VAL A 233 -0.97 -11.29 25.58
CA VAL A 233 -1.07 -10.28 24.55
C VAL A 233 -0.53 -8.96 25.09
N SER A 234 0.60 -8.49 24.58
CA SER A 234 1.17 -7.19 24.97
C SER A 234 1.50 -6.34 23.75
N LEU A 235 1.51 -5.02 23.94
CA LEU A 235 1.81 -4.04 22.87
C LEU A 235 3.32 -3.79 22.67
N ARG A 236 4.19 -4.70 23.11
CA ARG A 236 5.64 -4.57 22.93
C ARG A 236 6.04 -5.00 21.51
N CYS A 237 6.21 -4.04 20.61
CA CYS A 237 6.51 -4.30 19.21
C CYS A 237 7.95 -4.75 18.92
N ALA A 238 8.91 -4.46 19.78
CA ALA A 238 10.33 -4.73 19.54
C ALA A 238 10.83 -6.08 20.09
N GLU A 239 10.18 -6.63 21.11
CA GLU A 239 10.68 -7.78 21.85
C GLU A 239 9.94 -9.10 21.57
N GLN A 240 8.83 -9.05 20.80
CA GLN A 240 7.98 -10.21 20.59
C GLN A 240 7.65 -10.38 19.12
N SER A 241 8.55 -11.01 18.39
CA SER A 241 8.44 -11.27 16.94
C SER A 241 7.56 -12.47 16.66
N GLY A 242 6.51 -12.77 17.19
CA GLY A 242 5.68 -13.96 16.92
C GLY A 242 4.21 -13.79 17.27
N ARG A 243 3.79 -12.59 17.67
CA ARG A 243 2.40 -12.38 18.07
C ARG A 243 1.54 -11.97 16.89
N PHE A 244 0.46 -12.68 16.69
CA PHE A 244 -0.63 -12.24 15.84
C PHE A 244 -1.26 -10.99 16.46
N GLN A 245 -1.31 -9.88 15.69
CA GLN A 245 -2.02 -8.68 16.11
C GLN A 245 -3.49 -8.80 15.66
N PRO A 246 -4.45 -8.93 16.56
CA PRO A 246 -5.87 -8.90 16.17
C PRO A 246 -6.24 -7.54 15.58
N ALA A 247 -7.11 -7.54 14.58
CA ALA A 247 -7.61 -6.35 13.93
C ALA A 247 -8.26 -5.40 14.97
N GLY A 248 -7.76 -4.18 15.08
CA GLY A 248 -8.32 -3.16 15.97
C GLY A 248 -7.38 -2.62 17.06
N TYR A 249 -6.20 -3.19 17.24
CA TYR A 249 -5.21 -2.61 18.18
C TYR A 249 -4.36 -1.53 17.49
N PRO A 250 -4.10 -0.39 18.16
CA PRO A 250 -3.26 0.66 17.61
C PRO A 250 -1.82 0.17 17.42
N PHE A 251 -1.27 0.48 16.27
CA PHE A 251 0.07 0.14 15.87
C PHE A 251 1.12 0.90 16.71
N CYS A 252 2.24 0.26 17.03
CA CYS A 252 3.42 0.94 17.59
C CYS A 252 4.07 1.82 16.52
N GLY A 253 3.59 3.04 16.38
CA GLY A 253 4.32 4.14 15.74
C GLY A 253 4.89 5.03 16.86
N ASN A 254 5.98 5.75 16.61
CA ASN A 254 6.57 6.72 17.53
C ASN A 254 5.58 7.86 17.86
N GLY A 255 4.59 7.58 18.69
CA GLY A 255 3.65 8.54 19.25
C GLY A 255 3.93 8.74 20.74
N PRO A 256 3.47 9.86 21.35
CA PRO A 256 3.73 10.17 22.74
C PRO A 256 3.30 9.03 23.66
N GLU A 257 4.11 8.75 24.66
CA GLU A 257 3.92 7.69 25.65
C GLU A 257 2.51 7.75 26.25
N HIS A 258 1.69 6.75 25.96
CA HIS A 258 0.46 6.55 26.70
C HIS A 258 0.76 5.96 28.08
N PRO A 259 0.08 6.42 29.14
CA PRO A 259 0.32 5.92 30.48
C PRO A 259 0.06 4.41 30.55
N ARG A 260 0.97 3.70 31.19
CA ARG A 260 0.96 2.26 31.40
C ARG A 260 -0.27 1.83 32.22
N THR A 261 -1.37 1.51 31.55
CA THR A 261 -2.43 0.72 32.16
C THR A 261 -2.29 -0.71 31.64
N GLY A 262 -1.41 -1.46 32.27
CA GLY A 262 -1.19 -2.87 31.96
C GLY A 262 -2.38 -3.72 32.41
N LYS A 263 -3.41 -3.83 31.59
CA LYS A 263 -4.37 -4.94 31.70
C LYS A 263 -3.86 -6.08 30.84
N THR A 264 -3.32 -7.08 31.49
CA THR A 264 -2.94 -8.36 30.91
C THR A 264 -4.22 -9.13 30.58
N VAL A 265 -4.53 -9.37 29.31
CA VAL A 265 -5.67 -10.18 28.89
C VAL A 265 -5.18 -11.60 28.66
N ARG A 266 -5.70 -12.58 29.39
CA ARG A 266 -5.37 -14.00 29.23
C ARG A 266 -6.10 -14.56 27.99
N ARG A 267 -5.49 -15.52 27.32
CA ARG A 267 -6.00 -16.15 26.10
C ARG A 267 -7.42 -16.74 26.24
N GLN A 268 -7.84 -17.11 27.43
CA GLN A 268 -9.19 -17.63 27.72
C GLN A 268 -10.27 -16.54 27.65
N ASP A 269 -9.91 -15.27 27.92
CA ASP A 269 -10.90 -14.19 27.96
C ASP A 269 -11.26 -13.66 26.56
N VAL A 270 -10.44 -13.97 25.56
CA VAL A 270 -10.65 -13.54 24.15
C VAL A 270 -11.69 -14.39 23.43
N TRP A 271 -11.89 -15.66 23.86
CA TRP A 271 -12.81 -16.60 23.20
C TRP A 271 -14.18 -16.70 23.87
N SER A 272 -14.37 -16.11 25.06
CA SER A 272 -15.63 -16.16 25.81
C SER A 272 -16.61 -15.02 25.50
N SER A 273 -16.22 -14.05 24.68
CA SER A 273 -17.06 -12.90 24.32
C SER A 273 -17.84 -13.05 22.99
N GLU A 274 -17.74 -14.20 22.32
CA GLU A 274 -18.55 -14.52 21.15
C GLU A 274 -19.48 -15.69 21.44
N ARG A 275 -20.58 -15.40 22.14
CA ARG A 275 -21.84 -16.15 22.08
C ARG A 275 -23.00 -15.18 22.05
#